data_508229ea0046c1a7c714bf9a73e6c952
#
_entry.id   508229ea0046c1a7c714bf9a73e6c952
#
_cell.length_a   1.000
_cell.length_b   1.000
_cell.length_c   1.000
_cell.angle_alpha   90.00
_cell.angle_beta   90.00
_cell.angle_gamma   90.00
#
_symmetry.space_group_name_H-M   'P 1'
#
loop_
_entity.id
_entity.type
_entity.pdbx_description
1 polymer ?
#
loop_
_entity_poly.entity_id
_entity_poly.type
_entity_poly.pdbx_seq_one_letter_code
_entity_poly.pdbx_strand_id
1 'polypeptide(L)'
;MKKFLNSKWILLILPLSVLIISLGVLISMQGIFFFHPNNDISSYNELKKDNNYEEVEIKTSKGKTIYGWLKRNKQSSSSPTVIFFLGNAENSSSVVRNFRDSGKINYFDNFNLLIMDYPGYGKTKGFVDNDKTFLNFGTEIYDWAEKQEFVDKNNILVMGYSIGTCAATYVASVRDVTGLVLVAPYDEALSLYNDKINVFHGPIKLLTKFKLEAKKYAPNVDVPVLIFASKADEVINYNFSENLSHYFNNIDEFITLENIKHSYYFNQYEVWDRIQNYLYYRINNWLKKKSYYNNIAIIFIVVVTNLMFVDALLAGKDYLEVH
;
A
#
# COMPACT_ATOMS: atom_id res chain seq x y z
N MET A 1 49.63 -3.86 -39.66
CA MET A 1 49.02 -2.51 -39.64
C MET A 1 48.56 -2.16 -38.22
N LYS A 2 49.40 -1.62 -37.35
CA LYS A 2 49.01 -1.04 -36.06
C LYS A 2 48.68 0.43 -36.33
N LYS A 3 47.37 0.77 -36.49
CA LYS A 3 46.92 2.16 -36.42
C LYS A 3 47.06 2.58 -34.96
N PHE A 4 48.08 3.36 -34.65
CA PHE A 4 48.17 4.12 -33.41
C PHE A 4 46.92 4.98 -33.28
N LEU A 5 46.06 4.68 -32.34
CA LEU A 5 45.07 5.65 -31.88
C LEU A 5 45.81 6.91 -31.53
N ASN A 6 45.52 7.99 -32.23
CA ASN A 6 46.17 9.30 -32.08
C ASN A 6 46.05 9.68 -30.58
N SER A 7 47.14 10.02 -29.89
CA SER A 7 47.15 10.29 -28.46
C SER A 7 46.09 11.32 -28.00
N LYS A 8 45.72 12.21 -28.92
CA LYS A 8 44.65 13.21 -28.73
C LYS A 8 43.26 12.58 -28.49
N TRP A 9 42.97 11.44 -29.12
CA TRP A 9 41.68 10.74 -28.90
C TRP A 9 41.67 10.02 -27.57
N ILE A 10 42.79 9.52 -27.07
CA ILE A 10 42.90 8.91 -25.76
C ILE A 10 42.58 9.91 -24.65
N LEU A 11 43.06 11.17 -24.80
CA LEU A 11 42.80 12.29 -23.90
C LEU A 11 41.29 12.66 -23.80
N LEU A 12 40.49 12.36 -24.83
CA LEU A 12 39.05 12.60 -24.85
C LEU A 12 38.27 11.35 -24.44
N ILE A 13 38.67 10.16 -24.93
CA ILE A 13 37.94 8.90 -24.69
C ILE A 13 38.08 8.47 -23.24
N LEU A 14 39.24 8.61 -22.62
CA LEU A 14 39.45 8.18 -21.24
C LEU A 14 38.55 8.92 -20.22
N PRO A 15 38.50 10.26 -20.18
CA PRO A 15 37.60 10.95 -19.24
C PRO A 15 36.13 10.70 -19.58
N LEU A 16 35.75 10.56 -20.84
CA LEU A 16 34.38 10.22 -21.22
C LEU A 16 33.99 8.82 -20.75
N SER A 17 34.88 7.84 -20.92
CA SER A 17 34.61 6.47 -20.43
C SER A 17 34.50 6.41 -18.89
N VAL A 18 35.38 7.14 -18.19
CA VAL A 18 35.29 7.27 -16.71
C VAL A 18 33.98 7.90 -16.31
N LEU A 19 33.55 8.96 -16.99
CA LEU A 19 32.24 9.60 -16.71
C LEU A 19 31.06 8.61 -16.92
N ILE A 20 31.04 7.89 -18.05
CA ILE A 20 29.99 6.93 -18.36
C ILE A 20 29.95 5.80 -17.31
N ILE A 21 31.11 5.27 -16.92
CA ILE A 21 31.22 4.23 -15.90
C ILE A 21 30.71 4.77 -14.55
N SER A 22 31.13 5.97 -14.18
CA SER A 22 30.71 6.61 -12.91
C SER A 22 29.18 6.84 -12.87
N LEU A 23 28.58 7.27 -13.98
CA LEU A 23 27.12 7.42 -14.11
C LEU A 23 26.42 6.06 -14.04
N GLY A 24 26.97 5.03 -14.70
CA GLY A 24 26.46 3.67 -14.64
C GLY A 24 26.47 3.11 -13.22
N VAL A 25 27.55 3.34 -12.47
CA VAL A 25 27.65 2.97 -11.05
C VAL A 25 26.64 3.74 -10.21
N LEU A 26 26.55 5.06 -10.38
CA LEU A 26 25.57 5.89 -9.66
C LEU A 26 24.12 5.40 -9.86
N ILE A 27 23.74 5.11 -11.11
CA ILE A 27 22.40 4.60 -11.45
C ILE A 27 22.17 3.23 -10.81
N SER A 28 23.19 2.36 -10.84
CA SER A 28 23.08 1.00 -10.27
C SER A 28 22.96 1.01 -8.75
N MET A 29 23.63 1.94 -8.07
CA MET A 29 23.61 2.06 -6.61
C MET A 29 22.29 2.64 -6.08
N GLN A 30 21.45 3.26 -6.89
CA GLN A 30 20.19 3.85 -6.44
C GLN A 30 19.24 2.80 -5.79
N GLY A 31 19.28 1.54 -6.25
CA GLY A 31 18.52 0.47 -5.62
C GLY A 31 18.89 0.26 -4.15
N ILE A 32 20.19 0.36 -3.84
CA ILE A 32 20.69 0.23 -2.46
C ILE A 32 20.29 1.45 -1.61
N PHE A 33 20.14 2.61 -2.22
CA PHE A 33 19.69 3.82 -1.53
C PHE A 33 18.23 3.72 -1.07
N PHE A 34 17.36 3.16 -1.93
CA PHE A 34 15.93 3.07 -1.63
C PHE A 34 15.52 1.79 -0.91
N PHE A 35 16.22 0.68 -1.15
CA PHE A 35 15.82 -0.62 -0.66
C PHE A 35 16.95 -1.24 0.16
N HIS A 36 16.74 -1.32 1.46
CA HIS A 36 17.67 -1.94 2.43
C HIS A 36 17.07 -3.26 2.92
N PRO A 37 17.26 -4.37 2.22
CA PRO A 37 16.67 -5.64 2.59
C PRO A 37 17.07 -6.08 3.99
N ASN A 38 16.09 -6.38 4.83
CA ASN A 38 16.28 -7.02 6.11
C ASN A 38 15.96 -8.51 5.99
N ASN A 39 16.98 -9.36 6.09
CA ASN A 39 16.87 -10.80 5.95
C ASN A 39 17.07 -11.54 7.30
N ASP A 40 16.92 -10.84 8.43
CA ASP A 40 16.94 -11.49 9.75
C ASP A 40 15.73 -12.43 9.89
N ILE A 41 16.02 -13.71 10.11
CA ILE A 41 15.03 -14.78 10.27
C ILE A 41 14.72 -15.10 11.74
N SER A 42 15.28 -14.41 12.69
CA SER A 42 15.06 -14.67 14.13
C SER A 42 13.58 -14.56 14.47
N SER A 43 12.96 -13.46 14.08
CA SER A 43 11.52 -13.21 14.25
C SER A 43 10.65 -14.22 13.50
N TYR A 44 11.07 -14.67 12.32
CA TYR A 44 10.37 -15.69 11.54
C TYR A 44 10.27 -17.01 12.31
N ASN A 45 11.38 -17.49 12.84
CA ASN A 45 11.42 -18.76 13.58
C ASN A 45 10.58 -18.73 14.86
N GLU A 46 10.41 -17.56 15.45
CA GLU A 46 9.58 -17.32 16.61
C GLU A 46 8.09 -17.36 16.23
N LEU A 47 7.68 -16.57 15.22
CA LEU A 47 6.29 -16.51 14.76
C LEU A 47 5.78 -17.85 14.22
N LYS A 48 6.66 -18.65 13.59
CA LYS A 48 6.32 -19.98 13.08
C LYS A 48 5.82 -20.95 14.17
N LYS A 49 6.13 -20.70 15.44
CA LYS A 49 5.70 -21.49 16.59
C LYS A 49 4.42 -20.94 17.21
N ASP A 50 3.95 -19.77 16.78
CA ASP A 50 2.78 -19.10 17.34
C ASP A 50 1.56 -19.32 16.43
N ASN A 51 0.61 -20.11 16.90
CA ASN A 51 -0.61 -20.46 16.16
C ASN A 51 -1.57 -19.27 15.87
N ASN A 52 -1.27 -18.09 16.39
CA ASN A 52 -2.03 -16.87 16.11
C ASN A 52 -1.67 -16.25 14.77
N TYR A 53 -0.54 -16.65 14.19
CA TYR A 53 -0.04 -16.12 12.92
C TYR A 53 0.11 -17.24 11.90
N GLU A 54 -0.32 -16.95 10.68
CA GLU A 54 -0.27 -17.88 9.57
C GLU A 54 0.77 -17.37 8.56
N GLU A 55 1.74 -18.22 8.20
CA GLU A 55 2.65 -17.92 7.11
C GLU A 55 1.89 -17.95 5.79
N VAL A 56 2.02 -16.89 4.99
CA VAL A 56 1.38 -16.76 3.68
C VAL A 56 2.42 -16.85 2.58
N GLU A 57 2.11 -17.64 1.56
CA GLU A 57 2.87 -17.75 0.33
C GLU A 57 1.99 -17.34 -0.87
N ILE A 58 2.39 -16.29 -1.59
CA ILE A 58 1.70 -15.83 -2.78
C ILE A 58 2.56 -16.12 -4.01
N LYS A 59 2.04 -16.89 -4.94
CA LYS A 59 2.68 -17.08 -6.25
C LYS A 59 2.29 -15.94 -7.17
N THR A 60 3.27 -15.15 -7.58
CA THR A 60 3.07 -14.02 -8.48
C THR A 60 2.76 -14.49 -9.90
N SER A 61 2.18 -13.62 -10.70
CA SER A 61 1.94 -13.83 -12.14
C SER A 61 3.21 -14.19 -12.93
N LYS A 62 4.39 -13.82 -12.40
CA LYS A 62 5.71 -14.12 -12.99
C LYS A 62 6.37 -15.37 -12.41
N GLY A 63 5.65 -16.19 -11.63
CA GLY A 63 6.15 -17.42 -11.04
C GLY A 63 7.12 -17.24 -9.86
N LYS A 64 7.27 -16.01 -9.33
CA LYS A 64 8.01 -15.77 -8.08
C LYS A 64 7.10 -16.04 -6.89
N THR A 65 7.67 -16.36 -5.74
CA THR A 65 6.93 -16.54 -4.49
C THR A 65 7.21 -15.36 -3.57
N ILE A 66 6.14 -14.74 -3.06
CA ILE A 66 6.16 -13.71 -2.02
C ILE A 66 5.78 -14.37 -0.71
N TYR A 67 6.51 -14.07 0.36
CA TYR A 67 6.27 -14.57 1.71
C TYR A 67 5.82 -13.46 2.64
N GLY A 68 5.09 -13.83 3.68
CA GLY A 68 4.68 -12.90 4.72
C GLY A 68 3.84 -13.55 5.78
N TRP A 69 3.11 -12.74 6.54
CA TRP A 69 2.31 -13.17 7.67
C TRP A 69 0.90 -12.62 7.61
N LEU A 70 -0.03 -13.47 8.05
CA LEU A 70 -1.43 -13.15 8.28
C LEU A 70 -1.75 -13.33 9.76
N LYS A 71 -2.21 -12.26 10.42
CA LYS A 71 -3.01 -12.38 11.65
C LYS A 71 -4.47 -12.44 11.22
N ARG A 72 -5.08 -13.58 11.40
CA ARG A 72 -6.48 -13.79 11.02
C ARG A 72 -7.42 -13.47 12.17
N ASN A 73 -8.51 -12.76 11.88
CA ASN A 73 -9.64 -12.71 12.80
C ASN A 73 -10.41 -14.03 12.70
N LYS A 74 -10.30 -14.89 13.75
CA LYS A 74 -10.91 -16.22 13.82
C LYS A 74 -12.34 -16.20 14.36
N GLN A 75 -12.87 -15.02 14.73
CA GLN A 75 -14.22 -14.89 15.29
C GLN A 75 -15.30 -14.82 14.20
N SER A 76 -14.91 -14.61 12.94
CA SER A 76 -15.80 -14.53 11.79
C SER A 76 -15.28 -15.37 10.63
N SER A 77 -16.18 -15.93 9.84
CA SER A 77 -15.83 -16.65 8.61
C SER A 77 -15.17 -15.75 7.57
N SER A 78 -15.59 -14.49 7.51
CA SER A 78 -15.04 -13.46 6.62
C SER A 78 -14.93 -12.15 7.38
N SER A 79 -13.78 -11.49 7.28
CA SER A 79 -13.47 -10.29 8.07
C SER A 79 -12.86 -9.19 7.20
N PRO A 80 -13.07 -7.91 7.58
CA PRO A 80 -12.34 -6.79 7.03
C PRO A 80 -10.84 -7.05 7.11
N THR A 81 -10.11 -6.63 6.08
CA THR A 81 -8.68 -6.95 5.97
C THR A 81 -7.86 -5.68 5.75
N VAL A 82 -6.82 -5.52 6.55
CA VAL A 82 -5.81 -4.47 6.37
C VAL A 82 -4.59 -5.09 5.72
N ILE A 83 -4.21 -4.57 4.55
CA ILE A 83 -2.95 -4.90 3.88
C ILE A 83 -1.95 -3.81 4.26
N PHE A 84 -0.88 -4.17 4.98
CA PHE A 84 0.12 -3.23 5.43
C PHE A 84 1.41 -3.34 4.62
N PHE A 85 1.78 -2.25 3.95
CA PHE A 85 3.02 -2.08 3.21
C PHE A 85 4.09 -1.49 4.11
N LEU A 86 5.15 -2.25 4.29
CA LEU A 86 6.25 -1.99 5.23
C LEU A 86 7.06 -0.73 4.92
N GLY A 87 7.74 -0.22 5.94
CA GLY A 87 8.86 0.70 5.78
C GLY A 87 10.12 0.04 5.20
N ASN A 88 11.12 0.85 4.94
CA ASN A 88 12.42 0.36 4.50
C ASN A 88 13.16 -0.32 5.67
N ALA A 89 14.06 -1.25 5.37
CA ALA A 89 14.85 -2.02 6.34
C ALA A 89 14.04 -2.88 7.34
N GLU A 90 12.75 -3.07 7.10
CA GLU A 90 11.89 -3.96 7.87
C GLU A 90 11.60 -5.25 7.09
N ASN A 91 11.19 -6.31 7.78
CA ASN A 91 10.55 -7.47 7.17
C ASN A 91 9.24 -7.80 7.89
N SER A 92 8.37 -8.54 7.23
CA SER A 92 7.04 -8.88 7.77
C SER A 92 7.10 -9.56 9.13
N SER A 93 8.07 -10.45 9.34
CA SER A 93 8.26 -11.16 10.61
C SER A 93 8.64 -10.20 11.75
N SER A 94 9.58 -9.28 11.50
CA SER A 94 10.02 -8.32 12.51
C SER A 94 8.90 -7.36 12.91
N VAL A 95 8.10 -6.91 11.94
CA VAL A 95 6.99 -6.00 12.20
C VAL A 95 5.86 -6.69 12.98
N VAL A 96 5.45 -7.88 12.56
CA VAL A 96 4.41 -8.65 13.28
C VAL A 96 4.86 -8.94 14.72
N ARG A 97 6.12 -9.36 14.93
CA ARG A 97 6.66 -9.56 16.26
C ARG A 97 6.64 -8.28 17.09
N ASN A 98 7.10 -7.17 16.53
CA ASN A 98 7.12 -5.88 17.24
C ASN A 98 5.70 -5.42 17.63
N PHE A 99 4.72 -5.59 16.76
CA PHE A 99 3.32 -5.26 17.07
C PHE A 99 2.75 -6.18 18.13
N ARG A 100 3.08 -7.47 18.11
CA ARG A 100 2.70 -8.44 19.14
C ARG A 100 3.29 -8.07 20.50
N ASP A 101 4.61 -7.90 20.57
CA ASP A 101 5.36 -7.69 21.81
C ASP A 101 5.01 -6.35 22.47
N SER A 102 4.64 -5.34 21.68
CA SER A 102 4.16 -4.04 22.16
C SER A 102 2.65 -3.98 22.41
N GLY A 103 1.89 -5.05 22.16
CA GLY A 103 0.43 -5.09 22.26
C GLY A 103 -0.30 -4.34 21.13
N LYS A 104 0.43 -3.78 20.17
CA LYS A 104 -0.15 -2.99 19.06
C LYS A 104 -0.93 -3.87 18.07
N ILE A 105 -0.64 -5.15 18.03
CA ILE A 105 -1.38 -6.13 17.22
C ILE A 105 -2.87 -6.19 17.58
N ASN A 106 -3.25 -5.83 18.82
CA ASN A 106 -4.63 -5.87 19.30
C ASN A 106 -5.53 -4.80 18.66
N TYR A 107 -4.94 -3.72 18.10
CA TYR A 107 -5.69 -2.75 17.31
C TYR A 107 -6.34 -3.36 16.06
N PHE A 108 -5.90 -4.57 15.68
CA PHE A 108 -6.45 -5.33 14.55
C PHE A 108 -7.29 -6.55 14.98
N ASP A 109 -7.84 -6.60 16.21
CA ASP A 109 -8.55 -7.81 16.69
C ASP A 109 -9.79 -8.16 15.87
N ASN A 110 -10.47 -7.15 15.33
CA ASN A 110 -11.64 -7.36 14.47
C ASN A 110 -11.29 -7.39 12.97
N PHE A 111 -10.01 -7.43 12.63
CA PHE A 111 -9.50 -7.39 11.26
C PHE A 111 -8.55 -8.55 10.98
N ASN A 112 -8.48 -8.96 9.75
CA ASN A 112 -7.29 -9.63 9.26
C ASN A 112 -6.20 -8.58 9.04
N LEU A 113 -4.96 -8.89 9.41
CA LEU A 113 -3.80 -8.07 9.08
C LEU A 113 -2.84 -8.90 8.22
N LEU A 114 -2.63 -8.45 6.98
CA LEU A 114 -1.75 -9.09 6.01
C LEU A 114 -0.51 -8.22 5.79
N ILE A 115 0.67 -8.78 6.04
CA ILE A 115 1.96 -8.12 5.87
C ILE A 115 2.88 -9.03 5.07
N MET A 116 3.37 -8.56 3.91
CA MET A 116 4.19 -9.36 3.00
C MET A 116 5.58 -8.74 2.81
N ASP A 117 6.59 -9.59 2.64
CA ASP A 117 7.99 -9.17 2.41
C ASP A 117 8.17 -8.68 0.97
N TYR A 118 8.77 -7.51 0.79
CA TYR A 118 9.18 -7.04 -0.55
C TYR A 118 10.18 -8.00 -1.20
N PRO A 119 10.30 -7.98 -2.55
CA PRO A 119 11.34 -8.73 -3.23
C PRO A 119 12.74 -8.42 -2.67
N GLY A 120 13.41 -9.43 -2.14
CA GLY A 120 14.71 -9.33 -1.47
C GLY A 120 14.64 -9.18 0.05
N TYR A 121 13.45 -9.03 0.65
CA TYR A 121 13.26 -8.90 2.10
C TYR A 121 12.78 -10.20 2.72
N GLY A 122 13.12 -10.44 3.97
CA GLY A 122 12.70 -11.62 4.72
C GLY A 122 12.98 -12.91 3.96
N LYS A 123 11.94 -13.68 3.68
CA LYS A 123 12.01 -14.91 2.88
C LYS A 123 11.78 -14.70 1.38
N THR A 124 11.25 -13.55 0.97
CA THR A 124 10.94 -13.26 -0.42
C THR A 124 12.22 -13.04 -1.22
N LYS A 125 12.49 -13.95 -2.16
CA LYS A 125 13.68 -13.87 -3.02
C LYS A 125 13.55 -12.81 -4.10
N GLY A 126 14.70 -12.37 -4.61
CA GLY A 126 14.80 -11.40 -5.70
C GLY A 126 15.24 -10.03 -5.22
N PHE A 127 14.85 -9.00 -5.91
CA PHE A 127 15.14 -7.60 -5.58
C PHE A 127 14.14 -6.69 -6.29
N VAL A 128 13.98 -5.48 -5.79
CA VAL A 128 13.23 -4.43 -6.46
C VAL A 128 14.17 -3.75 -7.46
N ASP A 129 13.94 -4.02 -8.73
CA ASP A 129 14.79 -3.52 -9.83
C ASP A 129 14.27 -2.24 -10.46
N ASN A 130 12.99 -1.94 -10.32
CA ASN A 130 12.33 -0.73 -10.83
C ASN A 130 10.98 -0.50 -10.13
N ASP A 131 10.37 0.67 -10.40
CA ASP A 131 9.07 1.06 -9.86
C ASP A 131 7.98 0.03 -10.14
N LYS A 132 7.93 -0.49 -11.37
CA LYS A 132 6.92 -1.46 -11.78
C LYS A 132 6.97 -2.74 -10.95
N THR A 133 8.17 -3.21 -10.61
CA THR A 133 8.34 -4.38 -9.73
C THR A 133 7.80 -4.11 -8.34
N PHE A 134 8.04 -2.91 -7.79
CA PHE A 134 7.56 -2.50 -6.48
C PHE A 134 6.04 -2.31 -6.45
N LEU A 135 5.49 -1.63 -7.44
CA LEU A 135 4.06 -1.33 -7.52
C LEU A 135 3.23 -2.58 -7.82
N ASN A 136 3.69 -3.44 -8.75
CA ASN A 136 3.01 -4.70 -9.06
C ASN A 136 2.98 -5.65 -7.85
N PHE A 137 4.02 -5.65 -7.02
CA PHE A 137 4.01 -6.38 -5.75
C PHE A 137 2.77 -6.04 -4.91
N GLY A 138 2.45 -4.74 -4.78
CA GLY A 138 1.27 -4.30 -4.04
C GLY A 138 -0.04 -4.81 -4.62
N THR A 139 -0.21 -4.75 -5.94
CA THR A 139 -1.44 -5.24 -6.58
C THR A 139 -1.57 -6.76 -6.54
N GLU A 140 -0.47 -7.51 -6.65
CA GLU A 140 -0.49 -8.98 -6.54
C GLU A 140 -0.92 -9.44 -5.14
N ILE A 141 -0.54 -8.71 -4.08
CA ILE A 141 -1.01 -8.97 -2.71
C ILE A 141 -2.50 -8.70 -2.59
N TYR A 142 -2.97 -7.55 -3.08
CA TYR A 142 -4.39 -7.21 -3.07
C TYR A 142 -5.22 -8.27 -3.83
N ASP A 143 -4.81 -8.60 -5.05
CA ASP A 143 -5.52 -9.55 -5.93
C ASP A 143 -5.55 -10.98 -5.35
N TRP A 144 -4.56 -11.34 -4.54
CA TRP A 144 -4.57 -12.57 -3.78
C TRP A 144 -5.54 -12.49 -2.59
N ALA A 145 -5.47 -11.39 -1.82
CA ALA A 145 -6.31 -11.21 -0.63
C ALA A 145 -7.80 -11.22 -0.99
N GLU A 146 -8.20 -10.50 -2.03
CA GLU A 146 -9.59 -10.42 -2.49
C GLU A 146 -10.21 -11.79 -2.84
N LYS A 147 -9.40 -12.78 -3.21
CA LYS A 147 -9.83 -14.13 -3.57
C LYS A 147 -9.99 -15.07 -2.37
N GLN A 148 -9.56 -14.66 -1.17
CA GLN A 148 -9.62 -15.53 -0.01
C GLN A 148 -11.01 -15.50 0.62
N GLU A 149 -11.54 -16.67 0.96
CA GLU A 149 -12.87 -16.80 1.59
C GLU A 149 -12.96 -16.11 2.95
N PHE A 150 -11.85 -16.00 3.67
CA PHE A 150 -11.79 -15.33 4.98
C PHE A 150 -11.69 -13.79 4.86
N VAL A 151 -11.57 -13.25 3.67
CA VAL A 151 -11.51 -11.80 3.41
C VAL A 151 -12.89 -11.29 3.01
N ASP A 152 -13.39 -10.29 3.74
CA ASP A 152 -14.52 -9.51 3.24
C ASP A 152 -14.01 -8.58 2.13
N LYS A 153 -14.19 -9.01 0.89
CA LYS A 153 -13.72 -8.30 -0.31
C LYS A 153 -14.26 -6.88 -0.47
N ASN A 154 -15.36 -6.56 0.21
CA ASN A 154 -15.90 -5.20 0.21
C ASN A 154 -15.32 -4.33 1.32
N ASN A 155 -14.45 -4.86 2.14
CA ASN A 155 -13.81 -4.19 3.28
C ASN A 155 -12.31 -4.49 3.32
N ILE A 156 -11.59 -4.20 2.23
CA ILE A 156 -10.14 -4.24 2.15
C ILE A 156 -9.63 -2.81 2.29
N LEU A 157 -8.81 -2.57 3.33
CA LEU A 157 -8.13 -1.31 3.58
C LEU A 157 -6.65 -1.49 3.29
N VAL A 158 -6.00 -0.44 2.85
CA VAL A 158 -4.54 -0.45 2.67
C VAL A 158 -3.89 0.58 3.57
N MET A 159 -2.75 0.20 4.11
CA MET A 159 -1.93 1.04 4.97
C MET A 159 -0.49 0.98 4.49
N GLY A 160 0.20 2.12 4.47
CA GLY A 160 1.61 2.19 4.11
C GLY A 160 2.41 3.01 5.09
N TYR A 161 3.66 2.59 5.31
CA TYR A 161 4.63 3.34 6.12
C TYR A 161 5.86 3.67 5.30
N SER A 162 6.31 4.95 5.36
CA SER A 162 7.53 5.38 4.70
C SER A 162 7.52 4.99 3.20
N ILE A 163 8.49 4.21 2.71
CA ILE A 163 8.54 3.75 1.31
C ILE A 163 7.26 3.00 0.90
N GLY A 164 6.62 2.28 1.82
CA GLY A 164 5.39 1.53 1.57
C GLY A 164 4.19 2.41 1.24
N THR A 165 4.23 3.70 1.56
CA THR A 165 3.15 4.65 1.26
C THR A 165 2.91 4.81 -0.23
N CYS A 166 3.98 4.75 -1.06
CA CYS A 166 3.83 4.79 -2.51
C CYS A 166 3.11 3.53 -3.05
N ALA A 167 3.44 2.34 -2.53
CA ALA A 167 2.75 1.11 -2.91
C ALA A 167 1.28 1.13 -2.47
N ALA A 168 0.99 1.58 -1.23
CA ALA A 168 -0.36 1.72 -0.71
C ALA A 168 -1.20 2.70 -1.55
N THR A 169 -0.65 3.88 -1.88
CA THR A 169 -1.29 4.88 -2.75
C THR A 169 -1.56 4.32 -4.14
N TYR A 170 -0.60 3.59 -4.72
CA TYR A 170 -0.80 2.96 -6.03
C TYR A 170 -1.92 1.92 -5.99
N VAL A 171 -1.91 1.02 -5.02
CA VAL A 171 -2.99 0.01 -4.88
C VAL A 171 -4.34 0.69 -4.74
N ALA A 172 -4.46 1.71 -3.88
CA ALA A 172 -5.70 2.46 -3.69
C ALA A 172 -6.16 3.19 -4.96
N SER A 173 -5.24 3.55 -5.87
CA SER A 173 -5.58 4.22 -7.14
C SER A 173 -6.05 3.27 -8.25
N VAL A 174 -5.88 1.94 -8.10
CA VAL A 174 -6.16 0.95 -9.16
C VAL A 174 -6.94 -0.28 -8.67
N ARG A 175 -7.37 -0.30 -7.40
CA ARG A 175 -8.16 -1.38 -6.78
C ARG A 175 -9.24 -0.80 -5.88
N ASP A 176 -10.30 -1.57 -5.67
CA ASP A 176 -11.45 -1.20 -4.85
C ASP A 176 -11.12 -1.36 -3.35
N VAL A 177 -10.45 -0.38 -2.77
CA VAL A 177 -10.20 -0.32 -1.33
C VAL A 177 -11.28 0.50 -0.63
N THR A 178 -11.45 0.31 0.68
CA THR A 178 -12.42 1.09 1.49
C THR A 178 -11.79 2.23 2.25
N GLY A 179 -10.47 2.28 2.30
CA GLY A 179 -9.72 3.35 2.94
C GLY A 179 -8.23 3.21 2.74
N LEU A 180 -7.52 4.32 2.94
CA LEU A 180 -6.08 4.42 2.80
C LEU A 180 -5.49 5.12 4.03
N VAL A 181 -4.50 4.49 4.66
CA VAL A 181 -3.73 5.09 5.77
C VAL A 181 -2.28 5.25 5.34
N LEU A 182 -1.74 6.45 5.47
CA LEU A 182 -0.36 6.77 5.11
C LEU A 182 0.38 7.32 6.32
N VAL A 183 1.46 6.65 6.73
CA VAL A 183 2.32 7.07 7.83
C VAL A 183 3.68 7.48 7.26
N ALA A 184 4.09 8.73 7.49
CA ALA A 184 5.27 9.35 6.93
C ALA A 184 5.36 9.20 5.39
N PRO A 185 4.34 9.63 4.62
CA PRO A 185 4.37 9.54 3.17
C PRO A 185 5.27 10.61 2.54
N TYR A 186 5.62 10.40 1.27
CA TYR A 186 6.34 11.35 0.43
C TYR A 186 5.70 11.44 -0.95
N ASP A 187 5.91 12.56 -1.63
CA ASP A 187 5.33 12.85 -2.95
C ASP A 187 5.98 12.05 -4.09
N GLU A 188 7.32 12.02 -4.14
CA GLU A 188 8.09 11.29 -5.13
C GLU A 188 9.53 11.01 -4.65
N ALA A 189 10.18 10.01 -5.23
CA ALA A 189 11.57 9.68 -4.91
C ALA A 189 12.55 10.80 -5.23
N LEU A 190 12.25 11.64 -6.23
CA LEU A 190 13.10 12.78 -6.59
C LEU A 190 13.25 13.78 -5.45
N SER A 191 12.17 14.01 -4.68
CA SER A 191 12.21 14.84 -3.47
C SER A 191 13.17 14.26 -2.43
N LEU A 192 13.11 12.94 -2.22
CA LEU A 192 14.01 12.23 -1.29
C LEU A 192 15.47 12.26 -1.76
N TYR A 193 15.72 12.09 -3.06
CA TYR A 193 17.07 12.19 -3.61
C TYR A 193 17.67 13.57 -3.35
N ASN A 194 16.91 14.62 -3.68
CA ASN A 194 17.41 16.00 -3.56
C ASN A 194 17.51 16.49 -2.10
N ASP A 195 16.74 15.91 -1.18
CA ASP A 195 16.90 16.17 0.24
C ASP A 195 18.26 15.68 0.79
N LYS A 196 18.75 14.55 0.27
CA LYS A 196 20.05 13.98 0.67
C LYS A 196 21.21 14.48 -0.15
N ILE A 197 21.02 14.56 -1.47
CA ILE A 197 22.06 14.99 -2.45
C ILE A 197 21.39 15.89 -3.46
N ASN A 198 21.46 17.19 -3.27
CA ASN A 198 20.77 18.20 -4.07
C ASN A 198 21.39 18.40 -5.47
N VAL A 199 21.42 17.35 -6.31
CA VAL A 199 22.03 17.34 -7.64
C VAL A 199 21.09 16.93 -8.77
N PHE A 200 19.94 16.33 -8.45
CA PHE A 200 19.03 15.78 -9.45
C PHE A 200 18.08 16.85 -10.03
N HIS A 201 18.64 17.87 -10.68
CA HIS A 201 17.91 18.96 -11.31
C HIS A 201 18.09 18.96 -12.82
N GLY A 202 17.19 19.63 -13.55
CA GLY A 202 17.24 19.75 -15.00
C GLY A 202 17.35 18.37 -15.68
N PRO A 203 18.29 18.20 -16.65
CA PRO A 203 18.48 16.91 -17.33
C PRO A 203 18.98 15.78 -16.42
N ILE A 204 19.69 16.09 -15.32
CA ILE A 204 20.25 15.09 -14.39
C ILE A 204 19.15 14.27 -13.71
N LYS A 205 17.96 14.84 -13.52
CA LYS A 205 16.79 14.08 -13.01
C LYS A 205 16.43 12.86 -13.85
N LEU A 206 16.81 12.82 -15.14
CA LEU A 206 16.58 11.66 -16.01
C LEU A 206 17.45 10.46 -15.63
N LEU A 207 18.49 10.66 -14.83
CA LEU A 207 19.35 9.60 -14.31
C LEU A 207 18.77 8.89 -13.09
N THR A 208 17.65 9.39 -12.53
CA THR A 208 16.96 8.70 -11.43
C THR A 208 16.29 7.44 -11.95
N LYS A 209 16.65 6.30 -11.35
CA LYS A 209 16.14 4.97 -11.69
C LYS A 209 14.75 4.73 -11.07
N PHE A 210 14.62 5.08 -9.78
CA PHE A 210 13.36 4.98 -9.07
C PHE A 210 12.69 6.35 -9.00
N LYS A 211 11.45 6.41 -9.43
CA LYS A 211 10.64 7.62 -9.40
C LYS A 211 9.68 7.62 -8.23
N LEU A 212 9.05 6.44 -7.94
CA LEU A 212 8.10 6.21 -6.83
C LEU A 212 7.18 7.43 -6.63
N GLU A 213 6.50 7.82 -7.71
CA GLU A 213 5.71 9.05 -7.81
C GLU A 213 4.32 8.84 -7.16
N ALA A 214 4.22 8.85 -5.82
CA ALA A 214 2.94 8.73 -5.12
C ALA A 214 1.96 9.83 -5.56
N LYS A 215 2.44 11.07 -5.78
CA LYS A 215 1.64 12.20 -6.28
C LYS A 215 0.96 11.96 -7.63
N LYS A 216 1.49 11.04 -8.46
CA LYS A 216 0.90 10.66 -9.74
C LYS A 216 -0.35 9.79 -9.57
N TYR A 217 -0.40 9.00 -8.49
CA TYR A 217 -1.46 8.07 -8.20
C TYR A 217 -2.54 8.67 -7.30
N ALA A 218 -2.15 9.59 -6.42
CA ALA A 218 -3.03 10.22 -5.45
C ALA A 218 -4.33 10.83 -6.05
N PRO A 219 -4.33 11.48 -7.24
CA PRO A 219 -5.56 12.02 -7.84
C PRO A 219 -6.59 10.95 -8.21
N ASN A 220 -6.19 9.69 -8.35
CA ASN A 220 -7.07 8.57 -8.68
C ASN A 220 -7.50 7.75 -7.45
N VAL A 221 -7.24 8.25 -6.25
CA VAL A 221 -7.68 7.64 -5.00
C VAL A 221 -9.02 8.27 -4.61
N ASP A 222 -10.10 7.52 -4.77
CA ASP A 222 -11.47 8.01 -4.51
C ASP A 222 -11.90 7.84 -3.04
N VAL A 223 -11.18 7.00 -2.28
CA VAL A 223 -11.49 6.75 -0.87
C VAL A 223 -10.88 7.81 0.04
N PRO A 224 -11.48 8.03 1.22
CA PRO A 224 -10.89 8.92 2.22
C PRO A 224 -9.50 8.45 2.65
N VAL A 225 -8.59 9.40 2.87
CA VAL A 225 -7.19 9.15 3.23
C VAL A 225 -6.87 9.72 4.60
N LEU A 226 -6.32 8.89 5.48
CA LEU A 226 -5.74 9.33 6.76
C LEU A 226 -4.23 9.44 6.62
N ILE A 227 -3.67 10.60 6.93
CA ILE A 227 -2.23 10.87 6.77
C ILE A 227 -1.63 11.28 8.11
N PHE A 228 -0.46 10.69 8.44
CA PHE A 228 0.38 11.11 9.56
C PHE A 228 1.71 11.63 9.05
N ALA A 229 2.10 12.83 9.47
CA ALA A 229 3.40 13.42 9.19
C ALA A 229 3.96 14.08 10.45
N SER A 230 5.27 14.07 10.62
CA SER A 230 5.92 14.70 11.76
C SER A 230 6.92 15.76 11.32
N LYS A 231 6.92 16.91 12.00
CA LYS A 231 7.90 17.97 11.78
C LYS A 231 9.31 17.60 12.24
N ALA A 232 9.44 16.61 13.12
CA ALA A 232 10.72 16.11 13.60
C ALA A 232 11.18 14.84 12.89
N ASP A 233 10.51 14.44 11.79
CA ASP A 233 10.92 13.29 10.96
C ASP A 233 12.23 13.64 10.23
N GLU A 234 13.31 12.92 10.55
CA GLU A 234 14.65 13.13 9.99
C GLU A 234 14.92 12.36 8.71
N VAL A 235 13.98 11.52 8.30
CA VAL A 235 14.06 10.68 7.09
C VAL A 235 13.17 11.23 5.99
N ILE A 236 11.90 11.46 6.29
CA ILE A 236 10.90 12.02 5.37
C ILE A 236 10.57 13.43 5.84
N ASN A 237 11.09 14.42 5.12
CA ASN A 237 10.76 15.82 5.40
C ASN A 237 9.25 16.03 5.38
N TYR A 238 8.72 16.68 6.44
CA TYR A 238 7.31 16.99 6.60
C TYR A 238 6.66 17.59 5.34
N ASN A 239 7.38 18.49 4.65
CA ASN A 239 6.89 19.15 3.45
C ASN A 239 6.58 18.16 2.31
N PHE A 240 7.22 16.99 2.25
CA PHE A 240 6.92 15.98 1.23
C PHE A 240 5.57 15.31 1.49
N SER A 241 5.24 15.07 2.76
CA SER A 241 3.93 14.57 3.16
C SER A 241 2.83 15.62 2.91
N GLU A 242 3.11 16.87 3.26
CA GLU A 242 2.20 17.99 3.02
C GLU A 242 1.98 18.19 1.51
N ASN A 243 3.04 18.20 0.70
CA ASN A 243 2.92 18.27 -0.75
C ASN A 243 2.06 17.12 -1.31
N LEU A 244 2.28 15.90 -0.86
CA LEU A 244 1.49 14.76 -1.34
C LEU A 244 0.01 14.93 -0.99
N SER A 245 -0.33 15.47 0.17
CA SER A 245 -1.71 15.63 0.60
C SER A 245 -2.53 16.49 -0.38
N HIS A 246 -1.93 17.49 -1.01
CA HIS A 246 -2.60 18.36 -1.98
C HIS A 246 -3.01 17.66 -3.28
N TYR A 247 -2.53 16.45 -3.54
CA TYR A 247 -2.91 15.67 -4.73
C TYR A 247 -4.11 14.74 -4.49
N PHE A 248 -4.48 14.48 -3.24
CA PHE A 248 -5.67 13.69 -2.93
C PHE A 248 -6.94 14.53 -3.02
N ASN A 249 -7.99 13.97 -3.62
CA ASN A 249 -9.30 14.63 -3.69
C ASN A 249 -10.11 14.47 -2.40
N ASN A 250 -9.78 13.47 -1.55
CA ASN A 250 -10.57 13.11 -0.38
C ASN A 250 -9.66 12.80 0.81
N ILE A 251 -9.23 13.83 1.52
CA ILE A 251 -8.50 13.70 2.78
C ILE A 251 -9.53 13.59 3.92
N ASP A 252 -9.48 12.50 4.68
CA ASP A 252 -10.27 12.34 5.91
C ASP A 252 -9.65 13.19 7.03
N GLU A 253 -8.36 12.99 7.27
CA GLU A 253 -7.59 13.78 8.24
C GLU A 253 -6.10 13.80 7.87
N PHE A 254 -5.45 14.95 8.04
CA PHE A 254 -4.00 15.11 7.98
C PHE A 254 -3.49 15.46 9.37
N ILE A 255 -2.83 14.53 10.04
CA ILE A 255 -2.36 14.65 11.41
C ILE A 255 -0.90 15.06 11.43
N THR A 256 -0.66 16.26 11.92
CA THR A 256 0.68 16.79 12.14
C THR A 256 1.17 16.43 13.54
N LEU A 257 2.27 15.67 13.61
CA LEU A 257 2.97 15.35 14.85
C LEU A 257 4.19 16.29 14.99
N GLU A 258 4.42 16.85 16.19
CA GLU A 258 5.45 17.89 16.36
C GLU A 258 6.86 17.29 16.59
N ASN A 259 6.99 16.27 17.43
CA ASN A 259 8.27 15.81 17.97
C ASN A 259 8.52 14.30 17.76
N ILE A 260 7.98 13.70 16.71
CA ILE A 260 8.10 12.26 16.47
C ILE A 260 9.13 12.02 15.38
N LYS A 261 10.21 11.31 15.72
CA LYS A 261 11.20 10.84 14.75
C LYS A 261 10.64 9.70 13.89
N HIS A 262 11.22 9.48 12.71
CA HIS A 262 10.74 8.54 11.70
C HIS A 262 10.41 7.15 12.27
N SER A 263 11.29 6.56 13.04
CA SER A 263 11.09 5.19 13.57
C SER A 263 10.11 5.09 14.74
N TYR A 264 9.50 6.18 15.20
CA TYR A 264 8.72 6.21 16.44
C TYR A 264 7.22 6.47 16.23
N TYR A 265 6.72 6.53 15.01
CA TYR A 265 5.27 6.73 14.76
C TYR A 265 4.44 5.64 15.45
N PHE A 266 4.81 4.38 15.28
CA PHE A 266 4.09 3.26 15.87
C PHE A 266 4.33 3.06 17.37
N ASN A 267 5.16 3.89 18.00
CA ASN A 267 5.29 3.93 19.44
C ASN A 267 4.24 4.86 20.08
N GLN A 268 3.59 5.71 19.29
CA GLN A 268 2.60 6.68 19.76
C GLN A 268 1.22 6.05 19.85
N TYR A 269 0.59 6.08 21.03
CA TYR A 269 -0.79 5.63 21.20
C TYR A 269 -1.76 6.45 20.36
N GLU A 270 -1.56 7.77 20.28
CA GLU A 270 -2.39 8.65 19.46
C GLU A 270 -2.46 8.18 18.00
N VAL A 271 -1.35 7.77 17.41
CA VAL A 271 -1.31 7.24 16.03
C VAL A 271 -2.20 6.00 15.90
N TRP A 272 -2.08 5.07 16.86
CA TRP A 272 -2.88 3.85 16.86
C TRP A 272 -4.36 4.09 17.09
N ASP A 273 -4.70 4.97 18.02
CA ASP A 273 -6.11 5.30 18.32
C ASP A 273 -6.78 5.96 17.10
N ARG A 274 -6.07 6.85 16.39
CA ARG A 274 -6.57 7.43 15.15
C ARG A 274 -6.71 6.41 14.03
N ILE A 275 -5.73 5.53 13.85
CA ILE A 275 -5.81 4.43 12.88
C ILE A 275 -7.03 3.55 13.20
N GLN A 276 -7.19 3.10 14.44
CA GLN A 276 -8.30 2.24 14.85
C GLN A 276 -9.65 2.91 14.60
N ASN A 277 -9.81 4.16 15.03
CA ASN A 277 -11.05 4.92 14.82
C ASN A 277 -11.38 5.05 13.32
N TYR A 278 -10.38 5.35 12.50
CA TYR A 278 -10.52 5.42 11.06
C TYR A 278 -10.97 4.07 10.47
N LEU A 279 -10.30 2.97 10.81
CA LEU A 279 -10.64 1.62 10.33
C LEU A 279 -12.09 1.25 10.67
N TYR A 280 -12.51 1.44 11.93
CA TYR A 280 -13.88 1.15 12.37
C TYR A 280 -14.93 2.05 11.70
N TYR A 281 -14.62 3.33 11.51
CA TYR A 281 -15.53 4.25 10.84
C TYR A 281 -15.77 3.86 9.38
N ARG A 282 -14.73 3.42 8.65
CA ARG A 282 -14.86 2.95 7.26
C ARG A 282 -15.79 1.74 7.15
N ILE A 283 -15.61 0.75 8.02
CA ILE A 283 -16.45 -0.46 8.03
C ILE A 283 -17.89 -0.13 8.40
N ASN A 284 -18.11 0.64 9.45
CA ASN A 284 -19.45 0.99 9.91
C ASN A 284 -20.24 1.79 8.86
N ASN A 285 -19.61 2.71 8.16
CA ASN A 285 -20.24 3.45 7.09
C ASN A 285 -20.59 2.56 5.89
N TRP A 286 -19.73 1.61 5.56
CA TRP A 286 -20.02 0.63 4.52
C TRP A 286 -21.22 -0.25 4.91
N LEU A 287 -21.28 -0.75 6.14
CA LEU A 287 -22.41 -1.55 6.65
C LEU A 287 -23.73 -0.77 6.59
N LYS A 288 -23.71 0.50 7.00
CA LYS A 288 -24.91 1.39 6.89
C LYS A 288 -25.33 1.59 5.43
N LYS A 289 -24.39 1.84 4.54
CA LYS A 289 -24.63 2.02 3.12
C LYS A 289 -25.20 0.74 2.48
N LYS A 290 -24.66 -0.42 2.80
CA LYS A 290 -25.14 -1.72 2.35
C LYS A 290 -26.57 -2.00 2.85
N SER A 291 -26.84 -1.74 4.14
CA SER A 291 -28.20 -1.88 4.70
C SER A 291 -29.20 -0.97 4.00
N TYR A 292 -28.82 0.27 3.72
CA TYR A 292 -29.67 1.22 2.99
C TYR A 292 -30.03 0.72 1.57
N TYR A 293 -29.04 0.26 0.81
CA TYR A 293 -29.29 -0.28 -0.54
C TYR A 293 -30.10 -1.58 -0.52
N ASN A 294 -29.86 -2.46 0.46
CA ASN A 294 -30.67 -3.66 0.62
C ASN A 294 -32.14 -3.32 0.92
N ASN A 295 -32.39 -2.34 1.79
CA ASN A 295 -33.74 -1.87 2.07
C ASN A 295 -34.43 -1.26 0.85
N ILE A 296 -33.71 -0.47 0.03
CA ILE A 296 -34.24 0.05 -1.23
C ILE A 296 -34.55 -1.08 -2.21
N ALA A 297 -33.66 -2.07 -2.34
CA ALA A 297 -33.90 -3.21 -3.22
C ALA A 297 -35.13 -4.01 -2.79
N ILE A 298 -35.31 -4.23 -1.49
CA ILE A 298 -36.50 -4.90 -0.95
C ILE A 298 -37.78 -4.08 -1.25
N ILE A 299 -37.73 -2.77 -1.01
CA ILE A 299 -38.85 -1.87 -1.32
C ILE A 299 -39.18 -1.94 -2.81
N PHE A 300 -38.16 -1.89 -3.68
CA PHE A 300 -38.33 -1.97 -5.12
C PHE A 300 -38.99 -3.29 -5.55
N ILE A 301 -38.51 -4.42 -5.01
CA ILE A 301 -39.13 -5.74 -5.29
C ILE A 301 -40.56 -5.78 -4.83
N VAL A 302 -40.89 -5.29 -3.64
CA VAL A 302 -42.25 -5.26 -3.11
C VAL A 302 -43.16 -4.37 -3.98
N VAL A 303 -42.67 -3.23 -4.42
CA VAL A 303 -43.43 -2.34 -5.31
C VAL A 303 -43.71 -2.99 -6.68
N VAL A 304 -42.67 -3.60 -7.27
CA VAL A 304 -42.81 -4.27 -8.58
C VAL A 304 -43.76 -5.46 -8.49
N THR A 305 -43.64 -6.30 -7.43
CA THR A 305 -44.52 -7.45 -7.26
C THR A 305 -46.00 -7.02 -7.03
N ASN A 306 -46.23 -5.93 -6.29
CA ASN A 306 -47.59 -5.41 -6.10
C ASN A 306 -48.17 -4.84 -7.40
N LEU A 307 -47.36 -4.13 -8.21
CA LEU A 307 -47.79 -3.64 -9.53
C LEU A 307 -48.19 -4.79 -10.49
N MET A 308 -47.35 -5.85 -10.55
CA MET A 308 -47.66 -7.04 -11.34
C MET A 308 -48.93 -7.75 -10.86
N PHE A 309 -49.18 -7.77 -9.54
CA PHE A 309 -50.39 -8.36 -8.99
C PHE A 309 -51.63 -7.52 -9.32
N VAL A 310 -51.55 -6.20 -9.29
CA VAL A 310 -52.64 -5.29 -9.71
C VAL A 310 -52.95 -5.46 -11.20
N ASP A 311 -51.92 -5.52 -12.07
CA ASP A 311 -52.10 -5.75 -13.50
C ASP A 311 -52.76 -7.10 -13.79
N ALA A 312 -52.37 -8.16 -13.06
CA ALA A 312 -53.01 -9.48 -13.18
C ALA A 312 -54.49 -9.46 -12.74
N LEU A 313 -54.82 -8.70 -11.69
CA LEU A 313 -56.24 -8.51 -11.24
C LEU A 313 -57.06 -7.73 -12.23
N LEU A 314 -56.49 -6.71 -12.86
CA LEU A 314 -57.18 -5.92 -13.90
C LEU A 314 -57.41 -6.75 -15.16
N ALA A 315 -56.40 -7.50 -15.61
CA ALA A 315 -56.54 -8.42 -16.75
C ALA A 315 -57.55 -9.55 -16.48
N GLY A 316 -57.68 -10.03 -15.24
CA GLY A 316 -58.67 -11.02 -14.85
C GLY A 316 -60.11 -10.47 -14.82
N LYS A 317 -60.31 -9.17 -14.58
CA LYS A 317 -61.64 -8.53 -14.67
C LYS A 317 -62.15 -8.42 -16.10
N ASP A 318 -61.28 -8.13 -17.04
CA ASP A 318 -61.67 -8.05 -18.48
C ASP A 318 -62.11 -9.40 -19.03
N TYR A 319 -61.70 -10.54 -18.43
CA TYR A 319 -62.17 -11.88 -18.79
C TYR A 319 -63.58 -12.22 -18.22
N LEU A 320 -63.99 -11.55 -17.16
CA LEU A 320 -65.30 -11.78 -16.52
C LEU A 320 -66.44 -10.91 -17.08
N GLU A 321 -66.18 -9.86 -17.84
CA GLU A 321 -67.18 -9.00 -18.48
C GLU A 321 -67.53 -9.43 -19.93
N VAL A 322 -66.89 -10.46 -20.47
CA VAL A 322 -67.07 -10.95 -21.84
C VAL A 322 -67.85 -12.28 -21.90
N HIS A 323 -68.36 -12.77 -20.78
CA HIS A 323 -69.21 -13.93 -20.66
C HIS A 323 -70.41 -13.59 -19.74
#